data_502885cdd4e65cb48149f5b107044eb4
#
_entry.id   502885cdd4e65cb48149f5b107044eb4
#
_cell.length_a   1.000
_cell.length_b   1.000
_cell.length_c   1.000
_cell.angle_alpha   90.00
_cell.angle_beta   90.00
_cell.angle_gamma   90.00
#
_symmetry.space_group_name_H-M   'P 1'
#
loop_
_entity.id
_entity.type
_entity.pdbx_description
1 polymer ?
#
loop_
_entity_poly.entity_id
_entity_poly.type
_entity_poly.pdbx_seq_one_letter_code
_entity_poly.pdbx_strand_id
1 'polypeptide(L)'
;MSLRRLFIKLLLVVSVLGFSTSLFANEQDDLKAHFLEELDDIIKIIEDKKLTKDERNSKIVAELTPMFDFKLMAKLSLGKKAWMKLSKDEQERFVALYVERMKNSYSSKIDSYENEEIKITDIKRKKNRISLETEIATAEKNLKVVYKFYKPKKRKKDKDTWLIYDVEIIGISILKADKAQFKEFLRTKTIEALMEALAEQKTT
;
A
#
# COMPACT_ATOMS: atom_id res chain seq x y z
N MET A 1 -21.06 33.24 -42.63
CA MET A 1 -20.90 32.73 -41.25
C MET A 1 -20.08 33.74 -40.49
N SER A 2 -20.65 34.44 -39.50
CA SER A 2 -20.02 35.60 -38.90
C SER A 2 -18.87 35.23 -37.95
N LEU A 3 -17.81 35.98 -38.01
CA LEU A 3 -16.59 35.87 -37.20
C LEU A 3 -16.89 35.73 -35.67
N ARG A 4 -18.01 36.31 -35.20
CA ARG A 4 -18.54 36.20 -33.83
C ARG A 4 -18.91 34.78 -33.42
N ARG A 5 -19.42 33.93 -34.32
CA ARG A 5 -19.76 32.52 -34.02
C ARG A 5 -18.53 31.62 -33.92
N LEU A 6 -17.46 32.02 -34.60
CA LEU A 6 -16.17 31.31 -34.49
C LEU A 6 -15.46 31.60 -33.14
N PHE A 7 -15.55 32.86 -32.68
CA PHE A 7 -14.96 33.25 -31.38
C PHE A 7 -15.69 32.61 -30.19
N ILE A 8 -17.03 32.48 -30.25
CA ILE A 8 -17.83 31.84 -29.19
C ILE A 8 -17.53 30.33 -29.12
N LYS A 9 -17.33 29.66 -30.26
CA LYS A 9 -16.92 28.25 -30.29
C LYS A 9 -15.48 28.03 -29.80
N LEU A 10 -14.60 28.97 -30.04
CA LEU A 10 -13.21 28.90 -29.55
C LEU A 10 -13.12 29.13 -28.03
N LEU A 11 -13.95 30.01 -27.45
CA LEU A 11 -14.03 30.28 -26.02
C LEU A 11 -14.64 29.09 -25.24
N LEU A 12 -15.59 28.34 -25.84
CA LEU A 12 -16.16 27.13 -25.24
C LEU A 12 -15.23 25.93 -25.21
N VAL A 13 -14.28 25.83 -26.16
CA VAL A 13 -13.29 24.74 -26.20
C VAL A 13 -12.17 24.98 -25.18
N VAL A 14 -11.80 26.24 -24.89
CA VAL A 14 -10.78 26.56 -23.89
C VAL A 14 -11.27 26.35 -22.45
N SER A 15 -12.58 26.51 -22.19
CA SER A 15 -13.16 26.30 -20.85
C SER A 15 -13.28 24.82 -20.44
N VAL A 16 -13.25 23.88 -21.38
CA VAL A 16 -13.33 22.42 -21.07
C VAL A 16 -11.96 21.81 -20.73
N LEU A 17 -10.87 22.43 -21.19
CA LEU A 17 -9.51 21.95 -20.90
C LEU A 17 -8.97 22.36 -19.50
N GLY A 18 -9.57 23.38 -18.87
CA GLY A 18 -9.16 23.86 -17.54
C GLY A 18 -9.74 23.08 -16.35
N PHE A 19 -10.84 22.34 -16.54
CA PHE A 19 -11.54 21.64 -15.45
C PHE A 19 -10.90 20.28 -15.07
N SER A 20 -10.13 19.68 -15.98
CA SER A 20 -9.57 18.33 -15.74
C SER A 20 -8.37 18.34 -14.81
N THR A 21 -7.61 19.41 -14.76
CA THR A 21 -6.41 19.50 -13.91
C THR A 21 -6.74 19.74 -12.44
N SER A 22 -7.80 20.47 -12.15
CA SER A 22 -8.22 20.78 -10.78
C SER A 22 -8.74 19.55 -10.02
N LEU A 23 -9.47 18.65 -10.69
CA LEU A 23 -9.98 17.42 -10.07
C LEU A 23 -8.87 16.43 -9.72
N PHE A 24 -7.80 16.41 -10.51
CA PHE A 24 -6.67 15.50 -10.26
C PHE A 24 -5.73 16.00 -9.17
N ALA A 25 -5.56 17.30 -9.04
CA ALA A 25 -4.82 17.91 -7.94
C ALA A 25 -5.52 17.65 -6.60
N ASN A 26 -6.85 17.82 -6.55
CA ASN A 26 -7.65 17.57 -5.35
C ASN A 26 -7.53 16.12 -4.86
N GLU A 27 -7.59 15.11 -5.75
CA GLU A 27 -7.45 13.70 -5.33
C GLU A 27 -6.06 13.36 -4.77
N GLN A 28 -4.99 14.06 -5.18
CA GLN A 28 -3.65 13.86 -4.60
C GLN A 28 -3.53 14.52 -3.24
N ASP A 29 -4.09 15.72 -3.09
CA ASP A 29 -4.10 16.44 -1.82
C ASP A 29 -4.97 15.73 -0.79
N ASP A 30 -6.13 15.22 -1.19
CA ASP A 30 -7.01 14.40 -0.35
C ASP A 30 -6.30 13.11 0.10
N LEU A 31 -5.61 12.42 -0.81
CA LEU A 31 -4.83 11.22 -0.45
C LEU A 31 -3.70 11.56 0.51
N LYS A 32 -3.00 12.68 0.29
CA LYS A 32 -1.92 13.14 1.16
C LYS A 32 -2.42 13.45 2.56
N ALA A 33 -3.53 14.18 2.67
CA ALA A 33 -4.15 14.53 3.95
C ALA A 33 -4.57 13.28 4.71
N HIS A 34 -5.28 12.36 4.05
CA HIS A 34 -5.71 11.08 4.63
C HIS A 34 -4.51 10.22 5.07
N PHE A 35 -3.48 10.12 4.23
CA PHE A 35 -2.27 9.37 4.59
C PHE A 35 -1.57 9.93 5.84
N LEU A 36 -1.54 11.26 6.01
CA LEU A 36 -0.95 11.89 7.20
C LEU A 36 -1.79 11.66 8.45
N GLU A 37 -3.13 11.67 8.33
CA GLU A 37 -4.06 11.35 9.42
C GLU A 37 -3.86 9.91 9.90
N GLU A 38 -3.87 8.94 8.99
CA GLU A 38 -3.62 7.53 9.29
C GLU A 38 -2.23 7.29 9.91
N LEU A 39 -1.21 8.00 9.41
CA LEU A 39 0.14 7.92 9.96
C LEU A 39 0.19 8.43 11.39
N ASP A 40 -0.47 9.54 11.71
CA ASP A 40 -0.57 10.10 13.06
C ASP A 40 -1.27 9.13 14.02
N ASP A 41 -2.34 8.49 13.59
CA ASP A 41 -3.05 7.49 14.40
C ASP A 41 -2.20 6.23 14.65
N ILE A 42 -1.42 5.79 13.66
CA ILE A 42 -0.45 4.71 13.84
C ILE A 42 0.64 5.10 14.84
N ILE A 43 1.17 6.32 14.76
CA ILE A 43 2.19 6.83 15.69
C ILE A 43 1.62 6.84 17.13
N LYS A 44 0.40 7.33 17.35
CA LYS A 44 -0.27 7.30 18.67
C LYS A 44 -0.37 5.87 19.23
N ILE A 45 -0.66 4.88 18.36
CA ILE A 45 -0.71 3.47 18.78
C ILE A 45 0.69 2.97 19.16
N ILE A 46 1.73 3.36 18.43
CA ILE A 46 3.13 2.98 18.73
C ILE A 46 3.57 3.55 20.06
N GLU A 47 3.21 4.80 20.36
CA GLU A 47 3.58 5.52 21.57
C GLU A 47 2.77 5.13 22.81
N ASP A 48 1.66 4.41 22.66
CA ASP A 48 0.84 3.98 23.80
C ASP A 48 1.54 2.89 24.62
N LYS A 49 2.26 3.33 25.65
CA LYS A 49 3.01 2.46 26.58
C LYS A 49 2.14 1.53 27.42
N LYS A 50 0.81 1.68 27.40
CA LYS A 50 -0.14 0.80 28.11
C LYS A 50 -0.41 -0.48 27.33
N LEU A 51 -0.14 -0.50 26.03
CA LEU A 51 -0.36 -1.65 25.17
C LEU A 51 0.81 -2.64 25.30
N THR A 52 0.48 -3.91 25.42
CA THR A 52 1.44 -4.98 25.17
C THR A 52 1.88 -4.97 23.71
N LYS A 53 3.00 -5.61 23.40
CA LYS A 53 3.51 -5.72 22.02
C LYS A 53 2.45 -6.30 21.07
N ASP A 54 1.76 -7.35 21.50
CA ASP A 54 0.75 -8.03 20.68
C ASP A 54 -0.51 -7.17 20.46
N GLU A 55 -0.97 -6.48 21.49
CA GLU A 55 -2.09 -5.54 21.36
C GLU A 55 -1.74 -4.39 20.43
N ARG A 56 -0.56 -3.79 20.59
CA ARG A 56 -0.05 -2.74 19.71
C ARG A 56 0.01 -3.19 18.25
N ASN A 57 0.66 -4.32 17.98
CA ASN A 57 0.78 -4.86 16.63
C ASN A 57 -0.59 -5.20 16.02
N SER A 58 -1.52 -5.71 16.83
CA SER A 58 -2.88 -6.00 16.38
C SER A 58 -3.66 -4.74 16.01
N LYS A 59 -3.54 -3.67 16.81
CA LYS A 59 -4.15 -2.37 16.52
C LYS A 59 -3.56 -1.74 15.26
N ILE A 60 -2.23 -1.76 15.08
CA ILE A 60 -1.58 -1.24 13.87
C ILE A 60 -2.06 -1.99 12.62
N VAL A 61 -2.18 -3.31 12.67
CA VAL A 61 -2.70 -4.10 11.53
C VAL A 61 -4.17 -3.75 11.26
N ALA A 62 -4.98 -3.52 12.29
CA ALA A 62 -6.37 -3.09 12.13
C ALA A 62 -6.45 -1.73 11.43
N GLU A 63 -5.63 -0.76 11.85
CA GLU A 63 -5.54 0.59 11.26
C GLU A 63 -5.06 0.55 9.79
N LEU A 64 -4.05 -0.24 9.50
CA LEU A 64 -3.53 -0.40 8.13
C LEU A 64 -4.49 -1.16 7.19
N THR A 65 -5.39 -1.97 7.73
CA THR A 65 -6.25 -2.85 6.92
C THR A 65 -7.14 -2.11 5.92
N PRO A 66 -7.77 -0.95 6.22
CA PRO A 66 -8.52 -0.17 5.23
C PRO A 66 -7.67 0.32 4.07
N MET A 67 -6.44 0.75 4.34
CA MET A 67 -5.51 1.35 3.38
C MET A 67 -4.88 0.32 2.43
N PHE A 68 -4.68 -0.92 2.89
CA PHE A 68 -3.94 -1.94 2.14
C PHE A 68 -4.85 -2.93 1.41
N ASP A 69 -4.50 -3.28 0.18
CA ASP A 69 -5.09 -4.41 -0.52
C ASP A 69 -4.23 -5.66 -0.36
N PHE A 70 -4.21 -6.20 0.86
CA PHE A 70 -3.44 -7.42 1.17
C PHE A 70 -3.80 -8.59 0.27
N LYS A 71 -5.07 -8.72 -0.14
CA LYS A 71 -5.49 -9.76 -1.10
C LYS A 71 -4.83 -9.60 -2.46
N LEU A 72 -4.73 -8.36 -2.95
CA LEU A 72 -4.01 -8.08 -4.19
C LEU A 72 -2.51 -8.32 -4.04
N MET A 73 -1.91 -7.88 -2.93
CA MET A 73 -0.48 -8.09 -2.65
C MET A 73 -0.16 -9.58 -2.60
N ALA A 74 -0.88 -10.38 -1.84
CA ALA A 74 -0.73 -11.84 -1.75
C ALA A 74 -0.88 -12.51 -3.12
N LYS A 75 -1.90 -12.12 -3.89
CA LYS A 75 -2.11 -12.62 -5.25
C LYS A 75 -0.96 -12.30 -6.21
N LEU A 76 -0.42 -11.09 -6.14
CA LEU A 76 0.65 -10.64 -7.01
C LEU A 76 2.00 -11.26 -6.62
N SER A 77 2.25 -11.46 -5.31
CA SER A 77 3.46 -12.12 -4.80
C SER A 77 3.49 -13.60 -5.16
N LEU A 78 2.37 -14.32 -5.00
CA LEU A 78 2.27 -15.73 -5.39
C LEU A 78 2.34 -15.90 -6.91
N GLY A 79 1.86 -14.89 -7.65
CA GLY A 79 1.76 -14.89 -9.11
C GLY A 79 0.50 -15.55 -9.64
N LYS A 80 0.02 -15.05 -10.81
CA LYS A 80 -1.27 -15.43 -11.40
C LYS A 80 -1.44 -16.94 -11.56
N LYS A 81 -0.40 -17.64 -12.05
CA LYS A 81 -0.48 -19.07 -12.37
C LYS A 81 -0.71 -19.93 -11.12
N ALA A 82 0.01 -19.64 -10.03
CA ALA A 82 -0.12 -20.34 -8.77
C ALA A 82 -1.45 -19.96 -8.07
N TRP A 83 -1.77 -18.67 -8.04
CA TRP A 83 -3.02 -18.17 -7.46
C TRP A 83 -4.28 -18.81 -8.05
N MET A 84 -4.32 -19.03 -9.37
CA MET A 84 -5.49 -19.62 -10.04
C MET A 84 -5.64 -21.13 -9.78
N LYS A 85 -4.65 -21.80 -9.21
CA LYS A 85 -4.75 -23.21 -8.79
C LYS A 85 -5.38 -23.39 -7.41
N LEU A 86 -5.42 -22.32 -6.61
CA LEU A 86 -6.00 -22.35 -5.29
C LEU A 86 -7.53 -22.21 -5.35
N SER A 87 -8.22 -22.98 -4.55
CA SER A 87 -9.64 -22.78 -4.20
C SER A 87 -9.84 -21.43 -3.51
N LYS A 88 -11.09 -21.01 -3.30
CA LYS A 88 -11.38 -19.76 -2.58
C LYS A 88 -10.87 -19.81 -1.14
N ASP A 89 -11.07 -20.91 -0.45
CA ASP A 89 -10.68 -21.09 0.95
C ASP A 89 -9.15 -21.09 1.09
N GLU A 90 -8.43 -21.75 0.17
CA GLU A 90 -6.96 -21.71 0.12
C GLU A 90 -6.43 -20.31 -0.19
N GLN A 91 -7.11 -19.55 -1.06
CA GLN A 91 -6.77 -18.15 -1.32
C GLN A 91 -6.93 -17.29 -0.07
N GLU A 92 -8.00 -17.46 0.69
CA GLU A 92 -8.24 -16.76 1.95
C GLU A 92 -7.21 -17.15 3.01
N ARG A 93 -6.92 -18.44 3.14
CA ARG A 93 -5.85 -18.95 4.01
C ARG A 93 -4.49 -18.36 3.62
N PHE A 94 -4.14 -18.34 2.33
CA PHE A 94 -2.89 -17.75 1.86
C PHE A 94 -2.81 -16.24 2.18
N VAL A 95 -3.91 -15.49 2.01
CA VAL A 95 -3.95 -14.06 2.36
C VAL A 95 -3.69 -13.86 3.86
N ALA A 96 -4.34 -14.66 4.72
CA ALA A 96 -4.13 -14.57 6.17
C ALA A 96 -2.67 -14.86 6.55
N LEU A 97 -2.05 -15.90 5.99
CA LEU A 97 -0.64 -16.22 6.21
C LEU A 97 0.30 -15.11 5.69
N TYR A 98 -0.04 -14.52 4.55
CA TYR A 98 0.72 -13.40 3.98
C TYR A 98 0.67 -12.15 4.88
N VAL A 99 -0.49 -11.82 5.45
CA VAL A 99 -0.64 -10.71 6.41
C VAL A 99 0.19 -10.96 7.68
N GLU A 100 0.11 -12.16 8.24
CA GLU A 100 0.90 -12.53 9.42
C GLU A 100 2.41 -12.46 9.14
N ARG A 101 2.85 -12.95 7.99
CA ARG A 101 4.25 -12.80 7.56
C ARG A 101 4.67 -11.34 7.47
N MET A 102 3.83 -10.47 6.90
CA MET A 102 4.09 -9.02 6.82
C MET A 102 4.21 -8.43 8.23
N LYS A 103 3.27 -8.74 9.12
CA LYS A 103 3.30 -8.32 10.52
C LYS A 103 4.62 -8.71 11.20
N ASN A 104 5.01 -9.98 11.12
CA ASN A 104 6.23 -10.49 11.75
C ASN A 104 7.51 -9.86 11.16
N SER A 105 7.55 -9.67 9.83
CA SER A 105 8.72 -9.08 9.15
C SER A 105 8.94 -7.61 9.49
N TYR A 106 7.89 -6.88 9.90
CA TYR A 106 7.98 -5.43 10.15
C TYR A 106 7.73 -5.04 11.61
N SER A 107 7.31 -5.95 12.49
CA SER A 107 7.07 -5.66 13.92
C SER A 107 8.33 -5.11 14.62
N SER A 108 9.49 -5.68 14.37
CA SER A 108 10.76 -5.20 14.95
C SER A 108 11.13 -3.79 14.50
N LYS A 109 10.72 -3.39 13.28
CA LYS A 109 10.92 -2.03 12.77
C LYS A 109 10.01 -1.03 13.47
N ILE A 110 8.77 -1.46 13.75
CA ILE A 110 7.81 -0.68 14.53
C ILE A 110 8.31 -0.52 15.98
N ASP A 111 8.84 -1.61 16.56
CA ASP A 111 9.37 -1.60 17.92
C ASP A 111 10.60 -0.67 18.09
N SER A 112 11.36 -0.44 17.03
CA SER A 112 12.54 0.44 17.01
C SER A 112 12.22 1.90 16.62
N TYR A 113 10.94 2.27 16.49
CA TYR A 113 10.55 3.65 16.21
C TYR A 113 10.78 4.54 17.46
N GLU A 114 11.54 5.62 17.31
CA GLU A 114 11.96 6.55 18.36
C GLU A 114 11.55 8.01 18.04
N ASN A 115 10.35 8.20 17.50
CA ASN A 115 9.80 9.52 17.11
C ASN A 115 10.53 10.18 15.95
N GLU A 116 11.00 9.37 14.99
CA GLU A 116 11.60 9.87 13.78
C GLU A 116 10.62 10.73 12.98
N GLU A 117 11.10 11.87 12.49
CA GLU A 117 10.31 12.74 11.65
C GLU A 117 10.04 12.05 10.29
N ILE A 118 8.76 11.97 9.89
CA ILE A 118 8.34 11.42 8.61
C ILE A 118 7.83 12.54 7.72
N LYS A 119 8.52 12.79 6.59
CA LYS A 119 8.18 13.83 5.63
C LYS A 119 7.71 13.23 4.31
N ILE A 120 6.60 13.73 3.77
CA ILE A 120 6.24 13.46 2.37
C ILE A 120 7.11 14.35 1.50
N THR A 121 7.95 13.73 0.65
CA THR A 121 8.90 14.41 -0.23
C THR A 121 8.40 14.53 -1.66
N ASP A 122 7.55 13.60 -2.11
CA ASP A 122 7.04 13.63 -3.48
C ASP A 122 5.71 12.86 -3.59
N ILE A 123 4.86 13.27 -4.53
CA ILE A 123 3.64 12.57 -4.90
C ILE A 123 3.45 12.61 -6.41
N LYS A 124 3.47 11.44 -7.06
CA LYS A 124 3.36 11.29 -8.51
C LYS A 124 2.16 10.47 -8.88
N ARG A 125 1.34 11.02 -9.77
CA ARG A 125 0.18 10.32 -10.32
C ARG A 125 0.43 9.86 -11.75
N LYS A 126 0.04 8.63 -12.04
CA LYS A 126 -0.01 8.08 -13.40
C LYS A 126 -1.31 7.31 -13.59
N LYS A 127 -2.30 7.93 -14.24
CA LYS A 127 -3.65 7.35 -14.44
C LYS A 127 -4.32 7.02 -13.11
N ASN A 128 -4.62 5.74 -12.87
CA ASN A 128 -5.23 5.20 -11.66
C ASN A 128 -4.21 4.70 -10.64
N ARG A 129 -2.99 5.22 -10.66
CA ARG A 129 -1.92 4.90 -9.71
C ARG A 129 -1.31 6.18 -9.18
N ILE A 130 -0.96 6.15 -7.89
CA ILE A 130 -0.19 7.21 -7.22
C ILE A 130 0.99 6.55 -6.53
N SER A 131 2.15 7.20 -6.60
CA SER A 131 3.30 6.91 -5.76
C SER A 131 3.48 8.09 -4.81
N LEU A 132 3.41 7.82 -3.51
CA LEU A 132 3.68 8.78 -2.44
C LEU A 132 5.02 8.39 -1.82
N GLU A 133 5.96 9.33 -1.83
CA GLU A 133 7.30 9.14 -1.32
C GLU A 133 7.44 9.84 0.02
N THR A 134 8.01 9.13 1.01
CA THR A 134 8.36 9.69 2.31
C THR A 134 9.83 9.49 2.60
N GLU A 135 10.38 10.38 3.41
CA GLU A 135 11.65 10.22 4.09
C GLU A 135 11.44 10.16 5.60
N ILE A 136 12.03 9.16 6.23
CA ILE A 136 12.06 8.96 7.67
C ILE A 136 13.47 9.33 8.12
N ALA A 137 13.59 10.36 8.98
CA ALA A 137 14.87 10.83 9.48
C ALA A 137 15.33 9.95 10.64
N THR A 138 16.18 8.95 10.38
CA THR A 138 16.79 8.13 11.43
C THR A 138 18.14 8.71 11.86
N ALA A 139 18.66 8.29 13.02
CA ALA A 139 19.94 8.76 13.54
C ALA A 139 21.13 8.51 12.59
N GLU A 140 21.08 7.46 11.77
CA GLU A 140 22.17 7.10 10.88
C GLU A 140 22.01 7.67 9.47
N LYS A 141 20.77 7.71 8.94
CA LYS A 141 20.48 8.13 7.55
C LYS A 141 18.99 8.37 7.35
N ASN A 142 18.66 9.10 6.28
CA ASN A 142 17.27 9.18 5.85
C ASN A 142 16.85 7.87 5.15
N LEU A 143 15.75 7.31 5.63
CA LEU A 143 15.13 6.13 5.06
C LEU A 143 14.04 6.54 4.09
N LYS A 144 14.25 6.28 2.80
CA LYS A 144 13.25 6.54 1.77
C LYS A 144 12.26 5.40 1.67
N VAL A 145 10.97 5.73 1.75
CA VAL A 145 9.86 4.79 1.58
C VAL A 145 8.90 5.29 0.51
N VAL A 146 8.51 4.43 -0.43
CA VAL A 146 7.54 4.77 -1.48
C VAL A 146 6.32 3.86 -1.36
N TYR A 147 5.17 4.47 -1.08
CA TYR A 147 3.88 3.78 -1.05
C TYR A 147 3.24 3.86 -2.42
N LYS A 148 2.88 2.69 -2.99
CA LYS A 148 2.27 2.61 -4.32
C LYS A 148 0.79 2.31 -4.20
N PHE A 149 0.00 3.30 -4.54
CA PHE A 149 -1.45 3.24 -4.50
C PHE A 149 -2.04 2.93 -5.88
N TYR A 150 -3.23 2.34 -5.86
CA TYR A 150 -4.08 2.23 -7.03
C TYR A 150 -5.54 2.52 -6.65
N LYS A 151 -6.31 3.02 -7.61
CA LYS A 151 -7.76 3.21 -7.46
C LYS A 151 -8.47 2.02 -8.08
N PRO A 152 -9.16 1.17 -7.29
CA PRO A 152 -9.90 0.03 -7.83
C PRO A 152 -11.08 0.51 -8.67
N LYS A 153 -11.44 -0.23 -9.73
CA LYS A 153 -12.57 0.10 -10.60
C LYS A 153 -13.92 0.12 -9.87
N LYS A 154 -14.06 -0.72 -8.85
CA LYS A 154 -15.22 -0.74 -7.94
C LYS A 154 -14.69 -0.58 -6.52
N ARG A 155 -15.30 0.34 -5.76
CA ARG A 155 -14.95 0.54 -4.36
C ARG A 155 -15.19 -0.77 -3.60
N LYS A 156 -14.21 -1.18 -2.81
CA LYS A 156 -14.32 -2.34 -1.92
C LYS A 156 -14.98 -1.91 -0.62
N LYS A 157 -15.79 -2.81 -0.06
CA LYS A 157 -16.43 -2.59 1.24
C LYS A 157 -15.33 -2.44 2.32
N ASP A 158 -15.53 -1.52 3.24
CA ASP A 158 -14.62 -1.24 4.36
C ASP A 158 -13.16 -0.98 3.94
N LYS A 159 -12.99 -0.32 2.77
CA LYS A 159 -11.70 0.04 2.20
C LYS A 159 -11.70 1.49 1.72
N ASP A 160 -10.52 2.07 1.70
CA ASP A 160 -10.26 3.40 1.16
C ASP A 160 -10.49 3.49 -0.34
N THR A 161 -10.58 4.72 -0.83
CA THR A 161 -10.72 4.99 -2.26
C THR A 161 -9.44 4.63 -3.03
N TRP A 162 -8.29 4.90 -2.43
CA TRP A 162 -6.97 4.53 -2.92
C TRP A 162 -6.39 3.44 -2.03
N LEU A 163 -5.89 2.36 -2.61
CA LEU A 163 -5.36 1.22 -1.86
C LEU A 163 -3.89 1.01 -2.15
N ILE A 164 -3.10 0.81 -1.10
CA ILE A 164 -1.69 0.43 -1.19
C ILE A 164 -1.62 -1.03 -1.68
N TYR A 165 -0.86 -1.25 -2.75
CA TYR A 165 -0.62 -2.58 -3.30
C TYR A 165 0.87 -2.98 -3.32
N ASP A 166 1.77 -2.04 -2.99
CA ASP A 166 3.21 -2.28 -2.86
C ASP A 166 3.83 -1.17 -2.02
N VAL A 167 4.84 -1.52 -1.24
CA VAL A 167 5.69 -0.58 -0.53
C VAL A 167 7.13 -0.85 -0.96
N GLU A 168 7.87 0.23 -1.23
CA GLU A 168 9.28 0.16 -1.61
C GLU A 168 10.12 0.86 -0.54
N ILE A 169 11.05 0.12 0.07
CA ILE A 169 11.92 0.62 1.12
C ILE A 169 13.35 0.63 0.58
N ILE A 170 13.99 1.80 0.54
CA ILE A 170 15.35 1.99 -0.02
C ILE A 170 15.45 1.37 -1.44
N GLY A 171 14.45 1.60 -2.28
CA GLY A 171 14.44 1.09 -3.66
C GLY A 171 14.06 -0.39 -3.80
N ILE A 172 13.83 -1.12 -2.71
CA ILE A 172 13.43 -2.54 -2.72
C ILE A 172 11.92 -2.66 -2.54
N SER A 173 11.21 -3.10 -3.59
CA SER A 173 9.78 -3.38 -3.54
C SER A 173 9.54 -4.68 -2.76
N ILE A 174 8.73 -4.58 -1.69
CA ILE A 174 8.31 -5.73 -0.88
C ILE A 174 7.62 -6.76 -1.76
N LEU A 175 6.68 -6.33 -2.57
CA LEU A 175 5.94 -7.20 -3.47
C LEU A 175 6.84 -7.95 -4.45
N LYS A 176 7.87 -7.28 -5.03
CA LYS A 176 8.80 -7.91 -5.95
C LYS A 176 9.73 -8.90 -5.24
N ALA A 177 10.19 -8.56 -4.04
CA ALA A 177 11.02 -9.44 -3.20
C ALA A 177 10.25 -10.72 -2.84
N ASP A 178 9.03 -10.59 -2.33
CA ASP A 178 8.16 -11.72 -2.01
C ASP A 178 7.88 -12.59 -3.23
N LYS A 179 7.58 -11.96 -4.37
CA LYS A 179 7.34 -12.69 -5.63
C LYS A 179 8.57 -13.48 -6.06
N ALA A 180 9.76 -12.94 -5.92
CA ALA A 180 11.00 -13.64 -6.26
C ALA A 180 11.22 -14.84 -5.31
N GLN A 181 11.03 -14.64 -4.01
CA GLN A 181 11.18 -15.67 -2.98
C GLN A 181 10.16 -16.81 -3.19
N PHE A 182 8.88 -16.49 -3.38
CA PHE A 182 7.85 -17.51 -3.59
C PHE A 182 8.03 -18.26 -4.92
N LYS A 183 8.44 -17.55 -5.98
CA LYS A 183 8.77 -18.17 -7.26
C LYS A 183 9.91 -19.17 -7.12
N GLU A 184 10.96 -18.81 -6.38
CA GLU A 184 12.10 -19.72 -6.15
C GLU A 184 11.69 -20.92 -5.32
N PHE A 185 10.93 -20.74 -4.24
CA PHE A 185 10.42 -21.83 -3.42
C PHE A 185 9.58 -22.82 -4.24
N LEU A 186 8.69 -22.29 -5.09
CA LEU A 186 7.78 -23.09 -5.93
C LEU A 186 8.46 -23.76 -7.14
N ARG A 187 9.77 -23.59 -7.33
CA ARG A 187 10.54 -24.37 -8.33
C ARG A 187 10.68 -25.83 -7.93
N THR A 188 10.79 -26.10 -6.65
CA THR A 188 11.08 -27.45 -6.11
C THR A 188 10.02 -27.92 -5.10
N LYS A 189 9.15 -27.03 -4.64
CA LYS A 189 8.15 -27.30 -3.60
C LYS A 189 6.74 -26.97 -4.07
N THR A 190 5.74 -27.48 -3.36
CA THR A 190 4.31 -27.23 -3.63
C THR A 190 3.83 -25.92 -3.00
N ILE A 191 2.64 -25.45 -3.41
CA ILE A 191 2.01 -24.28 -2.79
C ILE A 191 1.61 -24.61 -1.34
N GLU A 192 1.21 -25.86 -1.06
CA GLU A 192 0.90 -26.33 0.28
C GLU A 192 2.11 -26.20 1.21
N ALA A 193 3.28 -26.70 0.77
CA ALA A 193 4.52 -26.58 1.52
C ALA A 193 4.93 -25.09 1.72
N LEU A 194 4.60 -24.20 0.78
CA LEU A 194 4.79 -22.77 0.97
C LEU A 194 3.87 -22.22 2.08
N MET A 195 2.60 -22.60 2.09
CA MET A 195 1.66 -22.19 3.14
C MET A 195 2.05 -22.73 4.52
N GLU A 196 2.57 -23.94 4.60
CA GLU A 196 3.13 -24.53 5.84
C GLU A 196 4.34 -23.72 6.31
N ALA A 197 5.30 -23.44 5.44
CA ALA A 197 6.47 -22.63 5.77
C ALA A 197 6.11 -21.20 6.23
N LEU A 198 5.07 -20.60 5.65
CA LEU A 198 4.55 -19.31 6.11
C LEU A 198 3.87 -19.40 7.48
N ALA A 199 3.22 -20.51 7.78
CA ALA A 199 2.59 -20.75 9.08
C ALA A 199 3.64 -20.97 10.19
N GLU A 200 4.75 -21.64 9.89
CA GLU A 200 5.85 -21.88 10.84
C GLU A 200 6.58 -20.59 11.22
N GLN A 201 6.71 -19.62 10.31
CA GLN A 201 7.28 -18.29 10.60
C GLN A 201 6.43 -17.47 11.60
N LYS A 202 5.22 -17.94 11.95
CA LYS A 202 4.37 -17.36 12.98
C LYS A 202 4.81 -17.71 14.40
N THR A 203 5.65 -18.74 14.56
CA THR A 203 5.96 -19.36 15.87
C THR A 203 7.35 -18.96 16.41
N THR A 204 8.09 -18.13 15.65
CA THR A 204 9.44 -17.67 16.04
C THR A 204 9.45 -16.18 16.34
#